data_b98f8d173ad3663f79d7dd1e874987f4
#
_entry.id   b98f8d173ad3663f79d7dd1e874987f4
#
_cell.length_a   1.000
_cell.length_b   1.000
_cell.length_c   1.000
_cell.angle_alpha   90.00
_cell.angle_beta   90.00
_cell.angle_gamma   90.00
#
_symmetry.space_group_name_H-M   'P 1'
#
loop_
_entity.id
_entity.type
_entity.pdbx_description
1 polymer ?
#
loop_
_entity_poly.entity_id
_entity_poly.type
_entity_poly.pdbx_seq_one_letter_code
_entity_poly.pdbx_strand_id
1 'polypeptide(L)'
;MKDLRIIPVTNMELVYSLVPVAEEIWREHYIPIIGEKQVEYMLEKFLSADALVEQINSGYEYFLFSYDYTFAGFAGIKEEDGKLFLSKLYVDEEFRGKGIGKHMFQKFVEICKMRNLKGIWLTCNRHNTDTLAVYEHLGFTKVREEVTDIGNGFVMDDYILEYEVK
;
A
#
# COMPACT_ATOMS: atom_id res chain seq x y z
N MET A 1 -12.38 17.82 -1.87
CA MET A 1 -11.31 17.51 -0.92
C MET A 1 -10.23 18.58 -1.03
N LYS A 2 -9.73 19.04 0.10
CA LYS A 2 -8.77 20.15 0.17
C LYS A 2 -7.46 19.76 -0.49
N ASP A 3 -7.10 20.41 -1.59
CA ASP A 3 -5.89 20.24 -2.41
C ASP A 3 -5.15 18.89 -2.30
N LEU A 4 -5.86 17.80 -2.55
CA LEU A 4 -5.27 16.47 -2.63
C LEU A 4 -4.66 16.27 -4.03
N ARG A 5 -3.37 16.00 -4.08
CA ARG A 5 -2.66 15.69 -5.32
C ARG A 5 -2.11 14.27 -5.25
N ILE A 6 -2.24 13.56 -6.35
CA ILE A 6 -1.73 12.21 -6.51
C ILE A 6 -0.60 12.27 -7.53
N ILE A 7 0.61 11.95 -7.09
CA ILE A 7 1.82 12.14 -7.88
C ILE A 7 2.40 10.78 -8.26
N PRO A 8 2.34 10.39 -9.54
CA PRO A 8 2.99 9.16 -9.98
C PRO A 8 4.51 9.25 -9.78
N VAL A 9 5.10 8.22 -9.20
CA VAL A 9 6.53 8.16 -8.91
C VAL A 9 7.26 7.64 -10.15
N THR A 10 7.69 8.58 -11.00
CA THR A 10 8.24 8.29 -12.34
C THR A 10 9.70 8.66 -12.51
N ASN A 11 10.36 9.17 -11.46
CA ASN A 11 11.78 9.54 -11.51
C ASN A 11 12.43 9.32 -10.14
N MET A 12 13.77 9.40 -10.11
CA MET A 12 14.55 9.14 -8.89
C MET A 12 14.32 10.17 -7.80
N GLU A 13 14.07 11.43 -8.15
CA GLU A 13 13.76 12.48 -7.16
C GLU A 13 12.51 12.10 -6.36
N LEU A 14 11.48 11.60 -7.03
CA LEU A 14 10.25 11.15 -6.38
C LEU A 14 10.45 9.87 -5.58
N VAL A 15 11.31 8.96 -6.04
CA VAL A 15 11.70 7.78 -5.25
C VAL A 15 12.34 8.21 -3.93
N TYR A 16 13.28 9.14 -3.98
CA TYR A 16 13.93 9.64 -2.77
C TYR A 16 12.99 10.42 -1.86
N SER A 17 11.95 11.05 -2.41
CA SER A 17 10.90 11.69 -1.61
C SER A 17 9.99 10.65 -0.94
N LEU A 18 9.74 9.54 -1.60
CA LEU A 18 8.87 8.47 -1.09
C LEU A 18 9.49 7.75 0.11
N VAL A 19 10.79 7.47 0.08
CA VAL A 19 11.46 6.66 1.12
C VAL A 19 11.20 7.19 2.53
N PRO A 20 11.47 8.46 2.87
CA PRO A 20 11.21 8.93 4.23
C PRO A 20 9.73 8.94 4.63
N VAL A 21 8.82 9.17 3.69
CA VAL A 21 7.38 9.08 3.93
C VAL A 21 6.99 7.65 4.33
N ALA A 22 7.47 6.67 3.57
CA ALA A 22 7.22 5.25 3.85
C ALA A 22 7.82 4.82 5.19
N GLU A 23 9.04 5.23 5.49
CA GLU A 23 9.70 4.90 6.75
C GLU A 23 8.91 5.41 7.95
N GLU A 24 8.51 6.69 7.93
CA GLU A 24 7.76 7.30 9.01
C GLU A 24 6.43 6.60 9.25
N ILE A 25 5.67 6.37 8.18
CA ILE A 25 4.35 5.74 8.27
C ILE A 25 4.47 4.29 8.76
N TRP A 26 5.40 3.52 8.21
CA TRP A 26 5.56 2.12 8.58
C TRP A 26 6.04 1.94 10.00
N ARG A 27 6.96 2.76 10.49
CA ARG A 27 7.41 2.70 11.87
C ARG A 27 6.27 3.00 12.83
N GLU A 28 5.51 4.06 12.58
CA GLU A 28 4.37 4.42 13.43
C GLU A 28 3.32 3.30 13.44
N HIS A 29 2.99 2.77 12.28
CA HIS A 29 1.89 1.82 12.13
C HIS A 29 2.26 0.39 12.54
N TYR A 30 3.42 -0.11 12.12
CA TYR A 30 3.75 -1.53 12.22
C TYR A 30 4.63 -1.92 13.41
N ILE A 31 5.41 -1.02 13.99
CA ILE A 31 6.22 -1.38 15.15
C ILE A 31 5.35 -1.96 16.28
N PRO A 32 4.17 -1.38 16.60
CA PRO A 32 3.29 -1.97 17.62
C PRO A 32 2.73 -3.35 17.26
N ILE A 33 2.72 -3.72 15.99
CA ILE A 33 2.11 -4.97 15.50
C ILE A 33 3.14 -6.09 15.37
N ILE A 34 4.28 -5.82 14.73
CA ILE A 34 5.28 -6.84 14.38
C ILE A 34 6.68 -6.59 14.96
N GLY A 35 6.87 -5.49 15.67
CA GLY A 35 8.13 -5.16 16.33
C GLY A 35 9.11 -4.41 15.44
N GLU A 36 10.02 -3.67 16.10
CA GLU A 36 10.98 -2.79 15.42
C GLU A 36 11.93 -3.54 14.48
N LYS A 37 12.46 -4.68 14.90
CA LYS A 37 13.44 -5.44 14.10
C LYS A 37 12.84 -5.89 12.76
N GLN A 38 11.62 -6.39 12.77
CA GLN A 38 10.96 -6.82 11.54
C GLN A 38 10.62 -5.63 10.66
N VAL A 39 10.15 -4.53 11.23
CA VAL A 39 9.84 -3.31 10.45
C VAL A 39 11.09 -2.80 9.76
N GLU A 40 12.23 -2.69 10.47
CA GLU A 40 13.48 -2.20 9.87
C GLU A 40 13.99 -3.14 8.77
N TYR A 41 13.85 -4.44 8.96
CA TYR A 41 14.19 -5.42 7.93
C TYR A 41 13.30 -5.23 6.68
N MET A 42 12.00 -5.07 6.87
CA MET A 42 11.06 -4.93 5.76
C MET A 42 11.21 -3.60 5.03
N LEU A 43 11.51 -2.52 5.74
CA LEU A 43 11.79 -1.22 5.11
C LEU A 43 12.99 -1.31 4.17
N GLU A 44 14.07 -1.95 4.60
CA GLU A 44 15.25 -2.13 3.76
C GLU A 44 14.95 -3.03 2.56
N LYS A 45 14.27 -4.13 2.79
CA LYS A 45 13.99 -5.14 1.75
C LYS A 45 12.98 -4.64 0.70
N PHE A 46 11.94 -3.92 1.11
CA PHE A 46 10.79 -3.60 0.25
C PHE A 46 10.64 -2.12 -0.09
N LEU A 47 11.16 -1.22 0.73
CA LEU A 47 10.92 0.21 0.61
C LEU A 47 12.19 1.06 0.61
N SER A 48 13.36 0.45 0.44
CA SER A 48 14.58 1.19 0.13
C SER A 48 14.49 1.75 -1.29
N ALA A 49 15.30 2.75 -1.59
CA ALA A 49 15.32 3.33 -2.94
C ALA A 49 15.62 2.27 -4.02
N ASP A 50 16.59 1.40 -3.77
CA ASP A 50 16.95 0.33 -4.71
C ASP A 50 15.79 -0.66 -4.89
N ALA A 51 15.13 -1.05 -3.80
CA ALA A 51 13.98 -1.97 -3.86
C ALA A 51 12.81 -1.35 -4.65
N LEU A 52 12.54 -0.07 -4.44
CA LEU A 52 11.47 0.64 -5.16
C LEU A 52 11.77 0.73 -6.66
N VAL A 53 13.00 1.04 -7.04
CA VAL A 53 13.41 1.08 -8.46
C VAL A 53 13.23 -0.29 -9.11
N GLU A 54 13.66 -1.36 -8.44
CA GLU A 54 13.51 -2.72 -8.96
C GLU A 54 12.03 -3.08 -9.16
N GLN A 55 11.19 -2.74 -8.19
CA GLN A 55 9.74 -2.98 -8.30
C GLN A 55 9.13 -2.19 -9.45
N ILE A 56 9.45 -0.91 -9.59
CA ILE A 56 8.94 -0.07 -10.68
C ILE A 56 9.37 -0.64 -12.03
N ASN A 57 10.61 -1.08 -12.16
CA ASN A 57 11.11 -1.70 -13.38
C ASN A 57 10.43 -3.04 -13.69
N SER A 58 9.87 -3.71 -12.69
CA SER A 58 9.15 -4.98 -12.87
C SER A 58 7.63 -4.83 -12.98
N GLY A 59 7.13 -3.61 -13.08
CA GLY A 59 5.70 -3.35 -13.36
C GLY A 59 4.90 -2.74 -12.24
N TYR A 60 5.50 -2.47 -11.08
CA TYR A 60 4.79 -1.75 -10.02
C TYR A 60 4.65 -0.27 -10.36
N GLU A 61 3.53 0.31 -9.98
CA GLU A 61 3.27 1.74 -10.10
C GLU A 61 3.11 2.30 -8.69
N TYR A 62 3.95 3.27 -8.35
CA TYR A 62 3.91 3.93 -7.05
C TYR A 62 3.36 5.35 -7.16
N PHE A 63 2.68 5.80 -6.12
CA PHE A 63 2.09 7.13 -6.04
C PHE A 63 2.40 7.75 -4.68
N LEU A 64 2.75 9.03 -4.69
CA LEU A 64 2.81 9.86 -3.48
C LEU A 64 1.54 10.69 -3.40
N PHE A 65 1.03 10.88 -2.18
CA PHE A 65 -0.11 11.76 -1.94
C PHE A 65 0.36 13.03 -1.27
N SER A 66 -0.05 14.16 -1.80
CA SER A 66 0.17 15.46 -1.19
C SER A 66 -1.19 16.03 -0.80
N TYR A 67 -1.34 16.40 0.45
CA TYR A 67 -2.54 17.04 0.96
C TYR A 67 -2.16 18.42 1.48
N ASP A 68 -2.70 19.45 0.84
CA ASP A 68 -2.40 20.83 1.18
C ASP A 68 -0.87 21.09 1.20
N TYR A 69 -0.18 20.59 0.14
CA TYR A 69 1.26 20.75 -0.11
C TYR A 69 2.20 19.98 0.83
N THR A 70 1.67 19.05 1.63
CA THR A 70 2.46 18.20 2.51
C THR A 70 2.27 16.73 2.12
N PHE A 71 3.33 15.94 2.08
CA PHE A 71 3.18 14.52 1.80
C PHE A 71 2.39 13.83 2.90
N ALA A 72 1.30 13.17 2.50
CA ALA A 72 0.32 12.59 3.40
C ALA A 72 0.25 11.07 3.32
N GLY A 73 0.91 10.47 2.35
CA GLY A 73 0.86 9.02 2.19
C GLY A 73 1.39 8.55 0.85
N PHE A 74 1.25 7.25 0.61
CA PHE A 74 1.70 6.63 -0.63
C PHE A 74 0.92 5.35 -0.92
N ALA A 75 1.01 4.90 -2.17
CA ALA A 75 0.44 3.63 -2.60
C ALA A 75 1.32 2.96 -3.64
N GLY A 76 1.20 1.64 -3.73
CA GLY A 76 1.82 0.84 -4.78
C GLY A 76 0.84 -0.17 -5.31
N ILE A 77 0.76 -0.27 -6.64
CA ILE A 77 -0.13 -1.21 -7.33
C ILE A 77 0.65 -1.98 -8.39
N LYS A 78 0.13 -3.15 -8.75
CA LYS A 78 0.66 -3.93 -9.88
C LYS A 78 -0.47 -4.66 -10.58
N GLU A 79 -0.50 -4.59 -11.90
CA GLU A 79 -1.43 -5.37 -12.70
C GLU A 79 -0.90 -6.79 -12.87
N GLU A 80 -1.68 -7.78 -12.46
CA GLU A 80 -1.33 -9.20 -12.52
C GLU A 80 -2.55 -10.05 -12.84
N ASP A 81 -2.44 -10.92 -13.84
CA ASP A 81 -3.44 -11.95 -14.15
C ASP A 81 -4.88 -11.43 -14.25
N GLY A 82 -5.05 -10.25 -14.82
CA GLY A 82 -6.37 -9.64 -15.01
C GLY A 82 -6.94 -8.97 -13.77
N LYS A 83 -6.14 -8.81 -12.72
CA LYS A 83 -6.53 -8.15 -11.47
C LYS A 83 -5.50 -7.08 -11.10
N LEU A 84 -5.87 -6.18 -10.21
CA LEU A 84 -4.99 -5.18 -9.65
C LEU A 84 -4.55 -5.63 -8.25
N PHE A 85 -3.25 -5.83 -8.08
CA PHE A 85 -2.68 -6.06 -6.77
C PHE A 85 -2.44 -4.70 -6.09
N LEU A 86 -3.15 -4.44 -5.00
CA LEU A 86 -2.93 -3.27 -4.16
C LEU A 86 -1.86 -3.64 -3.13
N SER A 87 -0.61 -3.44 -3.53
CA SER A 87 0.54 -3.81 -2.70
C SER A 87 0.63 -2.96 -1.45
N LYS A 88 0.36 -1.66 -1.58
CA LYS A 88 0.47 -0.70 -0.48
C LYS A 88 -0.54 0.41 -0.65
N LEU A 89 -1.16 0.80 0.47
CA LEU A 89 -2.00 2.00 0.56
C LEU A 89 -1.94 2.49 2.01
N TYR A 90 -1.21 3.56 2.23
CA TYR A 90 -0.95 4.08 3.57
C TYR A 90 -1.12 5.59 3.62
N VAL A 91 -1.79 6.06 4.68
CA VAL A 91 -1.98 7.48 4.96
C VAL A 91 -1.31 7.77 6.30
N ASP A 92 -0.53 8.85 6.35
CA ASP A 92 0.09 9.31 7.58
C ASP A 92 -0.97 9.61 8.64
N GLU A 93 -0.68 9.30 9.90
CA GLU A 93 -1.66 9.44 11.00
C GLU A 93 -2.21 10.85 11.13
N GLU A 94 -1.42 11.88 10.84
CA GLU A 94 -1.87 13.29 10.89
C GLU A 94 -2.94 13.59 9.85
N PHE A 95 -3.01 12.80 8.79
CA PHE A 95 -3.95 13.03 7.67
C PHE A 95 -5.07 12.01 7.63
N ARG A 96 -5.16 11.08 8.58
CA ARG A 96 -6.26 10.11 8.66
C ARG A 96 -7.57 10.80 9.03
N GLY A 97 -8.68 10.17 8.66
CA GLY A 97 -10.01 10.72 8.90
C GLY A 97 -10.44 11.81 7.91
N LYS A 98 -9.66 12.04 6.86
CA LYS A 98 -9.97 13.05 5.83
C LYS A 98 -10.49 12.43 4.52
N GLY A 99 -10.67 11.11 4.48
CA GLY A 99 -11.17 10.41 3.31
C GLY A 99 -10.15 10.14 2.22
N ILE A 100 -8.85 10.31 2.48
CA ILE A 100 -7.80 10.13 1.48
C ILE A 100 -7.73 8.66 1.01
N GLY A 101 -7.72 7.72 1.94
CA GLY A 101 -7.65 6.29 1.61
C GLY A 101 -8.84 5.84 0.78
N LYS A 102 -10.05 6.27 1.14
CA LYS A 102 -11.27 5.97 0.39
C LYS A 102 -11.22 6.58 -1.01
N HIS A 103 -10.74 7.81 -1.13
CA HIS A 103 -10.58 8.47 -2.43
C HIS A 103 -9.62 7.69 -3.33
N MET A 104 -8.50 7.22 -2.77
CA MET A 104 -7.53 6.43 -3.51
C MET A 104 -8.08 5.06 -3.91
N PHE A 105 -8.83 4.41 -3.03
CA PHE A 105 -9.51 3.16 -3.37
C PHE A 105 -10.44 3.35 -4.57
N GLN A 106 -11.23 4.42 -4.57
CA GLN A 106 -12.12 4.73 -5.69
C GLN A 106 -11.34 4.96 -6.99
N LYS A 107 -10.19 5.62 -6.91
CA LYS A 107 -9.29 5.79 -8.05
C LYS A 107 -8.80 4.45 -8.60
N PHE A 108 -8.45 3.52 -7.73
CA PHE A 108 -8.01 2.19 -8.16
C PHE A 108 -9.15 1.39 -8.79
N VAL A 109 -10.37 1.54 -8.29
CA VAL A 109 -11.55 0.94 -8.95
C VAL A 109 -11.73 1.52 -10.36
N GLU A 110 -11.58 2.83 -10.53
CA GLU A 110 -11.64 3.47 -11.86
C GLU A 110 -10.54 2.93 -12.79
N ILE A 111 -9.32 2.77 -12.29
CA ILE A 111 -8.22 2.18 -13.07
C ILE A 111 -8.58 0.78 -13.53
N CYS A 112 -9.15 -0.04 -12.65
CA CYS A 112 -9.61 -1.38 -13.02
C CYS A 112 -10.64 -1.34 -14.15
N LYS A 113 -11.60 -0.44 -14.05
CA LYS A 113 -12.62 -0.29 -15.12
C LYS A 113 -12.01 0.14 -16.44
N MET A 114 -11.08 1.08 -16.42
CA MET A 114 -10.39 1.56 -17.62
C MET A 114 -9.53 0.48 -18.29
N ARG A 115 -8.92 -0.39 -17.48
CA ARG A 115 -8.01 -1.46 -17.95
C ARG A 115 -8.70 -2.81 -18.11
N ASN A 116 -10.02 -2.89 -17.87
CA ASN A 116 -10.79 -4.14 -17.89
C ASN A 116 -10.25 -5.19 -16.91
N LEU A 117 -9.84 -4.77 -15.71
CA LEU A 117 -9.41 -5.66 -14.66
C LEU A 117 -10.61 -6.07 -13.80
N LYS A 118 -10.63 -7.34 -13.38
CA LYS A 118 -11.80 -7.97 -12.74
C LYS A 118 -11.94 -7.64 -11.26
N GLY A 119 -10.85 -7.29 -10.60
CA GLY A 119 -10.90 -7.05 -9.17
C GLY A 119 -9.61 -6.47 -8.64
N ILE A 120 -9.65 -6.16 -7.35
CA ILE A 120 -8.50 -5.70 -6.57
C ILE A 120 -8.24 -6.73 -5.49
N TRP A 121 -6.99 -7.13 -5.29
CA TRP A 121 -6.64 -8.00 -4.17
C TRP A 121 -5.46 -7.42 -3.39
N LEU A 122 -5.38 -7.78 -2.13
CA LEU A 122 -4.33 -7.30 -1.24
C LEU A 122 -4.00 -8.33 -0.17
N THR A 123 -2.86 -8.15 0.47
CA THR A 123 -2.48 -8.88 1.66
C THR A 123 -2.55 -7.93 2.86
N CYS A 124 -3.00 -8.44 3.99
CA CYS A 124 -3.08 -7.63 5.21
C CYS A 124 -2.70 -8.51 6.41
N ASN A 125 -1.76 -8.04 7.23
CA ASN A 125 -1.35 -8.77 8.43
C ASN A 125 -2.57 -9.10 9.28
N ARG A 126 -2.66 -10.36 9.77
CA ARG A 126 -3.82 -10.82 10.55
C ARG A 126 -4.03 -10.04 11.84
N HIS A 127 -2.99 -9.42 12.37
CA HIS A 127 -3.07 -8.63 13.60
C HIS A 127 -3.36 -7.15 13.34
N ASN A 128 -3.42 -6.74 12.09
CA ASN A 128 -3.76 -5.38 11.70
C ASN A 128 -5.29 -5.23 11.63
N THR A 129 -5.94 -5.38 12.77
CA THR A 129 -7.40 -5.52 12.86
C THR A 129 -8.16 -4.28 12.42
N ASP A 130 -7.62 -3.09 12.68
CA ASP A 130 -8.27 -1.83 12.27
C ASP A 130 -8.29 -1.70 10.75
N THR A 131 -7.18 -2.03 10.09
CA THR A 131 -7.09 -1.99 8.63
C THR A 131 -7.97 -3.06 7.99
N LEU A 132 -8.00 -4.27 8.55
CA LEU A 132 -8.90 -5.33 8.09
C LEU A 132 -10.35 -4.87 8.11
N ALA A 133 -10.78 -4.22 9.19
CA ALA A 133 -12.14 -3.71 9.32
C ALA A 133 -12.46 -2.65 8.26
N VAL A 134 -11.50 -1.77 7.95
CA VAL A 134 -11.67 -0.76 6.89
C VAL A 134 -11.88 -1.43 5.53
N TYR A 135 -11.07 -2.41 5.17
CA TYR A 135 -11.22 -3.10 3.89
C TYR A 135 -12.51 -3.91 3.80
N GLU A 136 -12.91 -4.58 4.87
CA GLU A 136 -14.21 -5.26 4.91
C GLU A 136 -15.37 -4.29 4.69
N HIS A 137 -15.30 -3.12 5.32
CA HIS A 137 -16.31 -2.07 5.15
C HIS A 137 -16.38 -1.56 3.71
N LEU A 138 -15.23 -1.49 3.02
CA LEU A 138 -15.17 -1.11 1.61
C LEU A 138 -15.71 -2.18 0.65
N GLY A 139 -15.93 -3.39 1.14
CA GLY A 139 -16.49 -4.48 0.34
C GLY A 139 -15.53 -5.61 0.01
N PHE A 140 -14.34 -5.63 0.59
CA PHE A 140 -13.40 -6.74 0.44
C PHE A 140 -13.86 -7.95 1.25
N THR A 141 -13.58 -9.14 0.74
CA THR A 141 -13.82 -10.40 1.44
C THR A 141 -12.50 -11.15 1.61
N LYS A 142 -12.39 -11.84 2.75
CA LYS A 142 -11.23 -12.70 3.00
C LYS A 142 -11.37 -13.98 2.18
N VAL A 143 -10.42 -14.27 1.31
CA VAL A 143 -10.46 -15.45 0.43
C VAL A 143 -9.51 -16.56 0.87
N ARG A 144 -8.41 -16.23 1.57
CA ARG A 144 -7.51 -17.22 2.13
C ARG A 144 -6.54 -16.60 3.13
N GLU A 145 -5.75 -17.45 3.77
CA GLU A 145 -4.67 -17.07 4.67
C GLU A 145 -3.34 -17.52 4.06
N GLU A 146 -2.27 -16.79 4.33
CA GLU A 146 -0.95 -17.12 3.79
C GLU A 146 0.14 -16.70 4.76
N VAL A 147 1.09 -17.60 5.02
CA VAL A 147 2.30 -17.28 5.79
C VAL A 147 3.47 -17.34 4.82
N THR A 148 4.16 -16.23 4.66
CA THR A 148 5.28 -16.10 3.73
C THR A 148 6.57 -15.85 4.48
N ASP A 149 7.58 -16.70 4.26
CA ASP A 149 8.93 -16.49 4.77
C ASP A 149 9.58 -15.37 3.95
N ILE A 150 9.98 -14.29 4.62
CA ILE A 150 10.63 -13.15 3.97
C ILE A 150 12.12 -13.07 4.25
N GLY A 151 12.68 -14.11 4.88
CA GLY A 151 14.10 -14.19 5.19
C GLY A 151 14.43 -13.64 6.58
N ASN A 152 15.67 -13.85 7.00
CA ASN A 152 16.20 -13.37 8.29
C ASN A 152 15.38 -13.83 9.51
N GLY A 153 14.67 -14.96 9.39
CA GLY A 153 13.82 -15.49 10.46
C GLY A 153 12.46 -14.81 10.59
N PHE A 154 12.11 -13.93 9.68
CA PHE A 154 10.82 -13.22 9.70
C PHE A 154 9.82 -13.84 8.75
N VAL A 155 8.53 -13.71 9.10
CA VAL A 155 7.41 -14.14 8.26
C VAL A 155 6.40 -13.01 8.12
N MET A 156 5.66 -13.03 7.00
CA MET A 156 4.44 -12.25 6.82
C MET A 156 3.27 -13.21 7.01
N ASP A 157 2.48 -12.98 8.05
CA ASP A 157 1.30 -13.79 8.39
C ASP A 157 0.05 -13.00 8.03
N ASP A 158 -0.48 -13.27 6.84
CA ASP A 158 -1.45 -12.40 6.20
C ASP A 158 -2.77 -13.10 5.90
N TYR A 159 -3.82 -12.29 5.87
CA TYR A 159 -5.06 -12.60 5.16
C TYR A 159 -4.96 -12.03 3.74
N ILE A 160 -5.49 -12.77 2.78
CA ILE A 160 -5.64 -12.31 1.40
C ILE A 160 -7.09 -11.86 1.23
N LEU A 161 -7.27 -10.61 0.81
CA LEU A 161 -8.58 -9.99 0.62
C LEU A 161 -8.79 -9.68 -0.85
N GLU A 162 -10.03 -9.83 -1.32
CA GLU A 162 -10.40 -9.49 -2.69
C GLU A 162 -11.66 -8.64 -2.75
N TYR A 163 -11.68 -7.74 -3.73
CA TYR A 163 -12.82 -6.89 -4.09
C TYR A 163 -13.12 -7.10 -5.56
N GLU A 164 -14.37 -7.46 -5.87
CA GLU A 164 -14.82 -7.65 -7.25
C GLU A 164 -15.22 -6.31 -7.85
N VAL A 165 -14.61 -5.95 -8.98
CA VAL A 165 -14.95 -4.74 -9.73
C VAL A 165 -16.09 -5.06 -10.70
N LYS A 166 -17.17 -4.30 -10.59
CA LYS A 166 -18.37 -4.48 -11.42
C LYS A 166 -18.53 -3.44 -12.51
#